data_8fd2c025cae99184308dc285135d7e7e
#
_entry.id   8fd2c025cae99184308dc285135d7e7e
#
_cell.length_a   1.000
_cell.length_b   1.000
_cell.length_c   1.000
_cell.angle_alpha   90.00
_cell.angle_beta   90.00
_cell.angle_gamma   90.00
#
_symmetry.space_group_name_H-M   'P 1'
#
loop_
_entity.id
_entity.type
_entity.pdbx_description
1 polymer ?
#
loop_
_entity_poly.entity_id
_entity_poly.type
_entity_poly.pdbx_seq_one_letter_code
_entity_poly.pdbx_strand_id
1 'polypeptide(L)'
;MAKAMICVLDKKGNEVKDKRIEVLFNPSDYATAVNVSWVEKEGSPPEFKGSNFDKFSVTLLFDTYESRADVREDHTESGKLIKGTKSLVELTFPSEAGANSKNPPMCLFTWGKFNFKGYVEKVDQKFTMFLSDGIPVRATVTLTMRPAVTAQEMLKLKGAEACRKVRVVKEGERLDFIASEELKNPLLWRAIAEANDIADPFNFPGPQDIGRILIIPD
;
A
#
# COMPACT_ATOMS: atom_id res chain seq x y z
N MET A 1 -1.53 5.95 -21.41
CA MET A 1 -1.89 5.87 -19.96
C MET A 1 -1.31 4.60 -19.39
N ALA A 2 -0.80 4.64 -18.16
CA ALA A 2 -0.35 3.43 -17.47
C ALA A 2 -1.56 2.52 -17.18
N LYS A 3 -1.46 1.23 -17.50
CA LYS A 3 -2.49 0.26 -17.16
C LYS A 3 -2.30 -0.22 -15.73
N ALA A 4 -3.42 -0.47 -15.05
CA ALA A 4 -3.40 -1.12 -13.76
C ALA A 4 -3.04 -2.61 -13.93
N MET A 5 -2.31 -3.15 -12.96
CA MET A 5 -1.83 -4.54 -13.00
C MET A 5 -1.89 -5.15 -11.60
N ILE A 6 -2.09 -6.46 -11.58
CA ILE A 6 -1.96 -7.28 -10.37
C ILE A 6 -0.85 -8.28 -10.61
N CYS A 7 0.20 -8.24 -9.80
CA CYS A 7 1.35 -9.11 -9.91
C CYS A 7 1.42 -10.03 -8.70
N VAL A 8 1.71 -11.31 -8.91
CA VAL A 8 2.03 -12.23 -7.82
C VAL A 8 3.49 -12.02 -7.43
N LEU A 9 3.74 -11.99 -6.12
CA LEU A 9 5.08 -11.82 -5.55
C LEU A 9 5.64 -13.17 -5.05
N ASP A 10 6.92 -13.37 -5.24
CA ASP A 10 7.66 -14.50 -4.67
C ASP A 10 7.98 -14.28 -3.17
N LYS A 11 8.66 -15.26 -2.55
CA LYS A 11 9.09 -15.18 -1.13
C LYS A 11 10.03 -14.01 -0.84
N LYS A 12 10.71 -13.48 -1.85
CA LYS A 12 11.65 -12.36 -1.73
C LYS A 12 10.99 -11.02 -2.02
N GLY A 13 9.70 -11.03 -2.40
CA GLY A 13 8.95 -9.84 -2.76
C GLY A 13 9.15 -9.38 -4.21
N ASN A 14 9.74 -10.20 -5.07
CA ASN A 14 9.90 -9.90 -6.49
C ASN A 14 8.68 -10.39 -7.28
N GLU A 15 8.37 -9.70 -8.38
CA GLU A 15 7.28 -10.07 -9.26
C GLU A 15 7.57 -11.39 -10.02
N VAL A 16 6.59 -12.29 -10.01
CA VAL A 16 6.61 -13.52 -10.83
C VAL A 16 6.07 -13.16 -12.21
N LYS A 17 6.94 -13.10 -13.21
CA LYS A 17 6.63 -12.59 -14.57
C LYS A 17 5.44 -13.29 -15.24
N ASP A 18 5.31 -14.60 -15.09
CA ASP A 18 4.26 -15.40 -15.73
C ASP A 18 2.89 -15.29 -15.03
N LYS A 19 2.85 -14.65 -13.85
CA LYS A 19 1.65 -14.47 -13.03
C LYS A 19 1.24 -13.01 -12.87
N ARG A 20 1.41 -12.26 -13.95
CA ARG A 20 0.95 -10.87 -14.04
C ARG A 20 -0.42 -10.85 -14.72
N ILE A 21 -1.37 -10.16 -14.09
CA ILE A 21 -2.72 -9.92 -14.61
C ILE A 21 -2.81 -8.44 -14.95
N GLU A 22 -2.80 -8.11 -16.23
CA GLU A 22 -3.07 -6.76 -16.70
C GLU A 22 -4.57 -6.58 -16.81
N VAL A 23 -5.12 -5.50 -16.25
CA VAL A 23 -6.55 -5.25 -16.35
C VAL A 23 -6.94 -4.87 -17.79
N LEU A 24 -8.10 -5.31 -18.25
CA LEU A 24 -8.59 -5.00 -19.59
C LEU A 24 -8.89 -3.50 -19.70
N PHE A 25 -9.60 -2.95 -18.72
CA PHE A 25 -9.88 -1.52 -18.58
C PHE A 25 -9.34 -1.01 -17.26
N ASN A 26 -8.74 0.18 -17.25
CA ASN A 26 -8.34 0.82 -16.00
C ASN A 26 -9.58 1.04 -15.13
N PRO A 27 -9.48 0.81 -13.80
CA PRO A 27 -10.58 1.09 -12.90
C PRO A 27 -10.95 2.57 -12.92
N SER A 28 -12.22 2.88 -12.68
CA SER A 28 -12.70 4.26 -12.51
C SER A 28 -12.26 4.85 -11.17
N ASP A 29 -12.19 4.00 -10.15
CA ASP A 29 -11.88 4.36 -8.77
C ASP A 29 -11.21 3.20 -8.03
N TYR A 30 -10.66 3.50 -6.88
CA TYR A 30 -10.25 2.54 -5.87
C TYR A 30 -10.45 3.15 -4.48
N ALA A 31 -10.67 2.31 -3.48
CA ALA A 31 -10.85 2.71 -2.10
C ALA A 31 -9.73 2.16 -1.22
N THR A 32 -9.24 3.01 -0.32
CA THR A 32 -8.31 2.62 0.74
C THR A 32 -8.86 3.10 2.08
N ALA A 33 -8.83 2.25 3.09
CA ALA A 33 -9.21 2.60 4.44
C ALA A 33 -7.99 2.57 5.35
N VAL A 34 -7.92 3.54 6.25
CA VAL A 34 -6.91 3.59 7.32
C VAL A 34 -7.65 3.74 8.64
N ASN A 35 -7.44 2.81 9.54
CA ASN A 35 -8.00 2.84 10.87
C ASN A 35 -6.96 3.34 11.87
N VAL A 36 -7.36 4.31 12.70
CA VAL A 36 -6.55 4.83 13.79
C VAL A 36 -7.11 4.28 15.10
N SER A 37 -6.25 3.67 15.90
CA SER A 37 -6.59 3.14 17.21
C SER A 37 -6.16 4.10 18.30
N TRP A 38 -7.08 4.44 19.20
CA TRP A 38 -6.88 5.28 20.37
C TRP A 38 -7.11 4.46 21.64
N VAL A 39 -6.39 4.77 22.68
CA VAL A 39 -6.63 4.25 24.03
C VAL A 39 -7.24 5.36 24.86
N GLU A 40 -8.47 5.16 25.31
CA GLU A 40 -9.12 6.06 26.26
C GLU A 40 -8.69 5.67 27.69
N LYS A 41 -8.19 6.66 28.45
CA LYS A 41 -7.90 6.54 29.88
C LYS A 41 -8.77 7.54 30.61
N GLU A 42 -9.45 7.08 31.65
CA GLU A 42 -10.33 7.92 32.47
C GLU A 42 -9.55 9.10 33.06
N GLY A 43 -10.02 10.32 32.80
CA GLY A 43 -9.40 11.57 33.26
C GLY A 43 -8.16 12.03 32.49
N SER A 44 -7.83 11.42 31.37
CA SER A 44 -6.70 11.80 30.51
C SER A 44 -7.14 11.93 29.06
N PRO A 45 -6.46 12.76 28.24
CA PRO A 45 -6.73 12.81 26.79
C PRO A 45 -6.43 11.44 26.15
N PRO A 46 -7.12 11.08 25.06
CA PRO A 46 -6.90 9.83 24.34
C PRO A 46 -5.43 9.70 23.89
N GLU A 47 -4.86 8.53 24.10
CA GLU A 47 -3.49 8.23 23.69
C GLU A 47 -3.47 7.49 22.34
N PHE A 48 -2.69 7.96 21.38
CA PHE A 48 -2.54 7.32 20.08
C PHE A 48 -1.84 5.97 20.23
N LYS A 49 -2.51 4.90 19.79
CA LYS A 49 -1.97 3.53 19.84
C LYS A 49 -1.30 3.12 18.52
N GLY A 50 -1.80 3.64 17.41
CA GLY A 50 -1.27 3.31 16.09
C GLY A 50 -2.31 3.49 14.99
N SER A 51 -1.83 3.45 13.76
CA SER A 51 -2.68 3.44 12.56
C SER A 51 -2.39 2.20 11.74
N ASN A 52 -3.45 1.56 11.24
CA ASN A 52 -3.35 0.40 10.38
C ASN A 52 -4.12 0.64 9.09
N PHE A 53 -3.51 0.28 7.96
CA PHE A 53 -4.27 0.13 6.73
C PHE A 53 -5.23 -1.04 6.90
N ASP A 54 -6.52 -0.79 6.65
CA ASP A 54 -7.53 -1.82 6.74
C ASP A 54 -7.55 -2.63 5.44
N LYS A 55 -8.27 -2.17 4.45
CA LYS A 55 -8.44 -2.88 3.19
C LYS A 55 -8.28 -1.94 2.00
N PHE A 56 -7.83 -2.51 0.91
CA PHE A 56 -7.87 -1.90 -0.40
C PHE A 56 -8.97 -2.58 -1.22
N SER A 57 -9.81 -1.80 -1.88
CA SER A 57 -10.84 -2.31 -2.76
C SER A 57 -10.80 -1.61 -4.10
N VAL A 58 -10.94 -2.38 -5.17
CA VAL A 58 -10.99 -1.87 -6.55
C VAL A 58 -11.99 -2.66 -7.36
N THR A 59 -12.75 -1.95 -8.21
CA THR A 59 -13.70 -2.56 -9.14
C THR A 59 -13.12 -2.56 -10.54
N LEU A 60 -13.04 -3.76 -11.13
CA LEU A 60 -12.48 -4.02 -12.44
C LEU A 60 -13.59 -4.44 -13.41
N LEU A 61 -13.57 -3.88 -14.61
CA LEU A 61 -14.47 -4.26 -15.70
C LEU A 61 -13.75 -5.22 -16.65
N PHE A 62 -14.42 -6.31 -16.97
CA PHE A 62 -14.03 -7.28 -17.99
C PHE A 62 -15.12 -7.32 -19.07
N ASP A 63 -14.73 -7.18 -20.32
CA ASP A 63 -15.63 -7.21 -21.47
C ASP A 63 -14.95 -7.90 -22.64
N THR A 64 -15.51 -9.02 -23.06
CA THR A 64 -15.05 -9.85 -24.15
C THR A 64 -16.12 -9.97 -25.25
N TYR A 65 -17.08 -9.04 -25.28
CA TYR A 65 -18.22 -9.10 -26.20
C TYR A 65 -17.78 -9.11 -27.67
N GLU A 66 -16.76 -8.33 -28.03
CA GLU A 66 -16.25 -8.26 -29.39
C GLU A 66 -15.58 -9.56 -29.84
N SER A 67 -14.80 -10.18 -28.96
CA SER A 67 -14.13 -11.45 -29.21
C SER A 67 -15.05 -12.67 -29.04
N ARG A 68 -16.24 -12.47 -28.45
CA ARG A 68 -17.19 -13.53 -28.05
C ARG A 68 -16.58 -14.64 -27.19
N ALA A 69 -15.47 -14.34 -26.53
CA ALA A 69 -14.80 -15.26 -25.64
C ALA A 69 -15.48 -15.28 -24.27
N ASP A 70 -15.43 -16.41 -23.57
CA ASP A 70 -15.86 -16.49 -22.17
C ASP A 70 -15.01 -15.57 -21.29
N VAL A 71 -15.62 -14.60 -20.65
CA VAL A 71 -14.93 -13.62 -19.80
C VAL A 71 -14.27 -14.25 -18.58
N ARG A 72 -14.63 -15.48 -18.23
CA ARG A 72 -14.02 -16.22 -17.12
C ARG A 72 -12.66 -16.80 -17.47
N GLU A 73 -12.47 -17.19 -18.71
CA GLU A 73 -11.29 -17.92 -19.17
C GLU A 73 -10.24 -16.99 -19.82
N ASP A 74 -8.99 -17.40 -19.77
CA ASP A 74 -7.92 -16.72 -20.47
C ASP A 74 -8.09 -16.92 -21.99
N HIS A 75 -7.93 -15.87 -22.75
CA HIS A 75 -8.04 -15.92 -24.22
C HIS A 75 -6.99 -15.05 -24.89
N THR A 76 -6.76 -15.28 -26.17
CA THR A 76 -5.80 -14.49 -26.97
C THR A 76 -6.56 -13.57 -27.90
N GLU A 77 -6.28 -12.28 -27.79
CA GLU A 77 -6.81 -11.26 -28.68
C GLU A 77 -5.65 -10.46 -29.28
N SER A 78 -5.64 -10.32 -30.61
CA SER A 78 -4.57 -9.60 -31.34
C SER A 78 -3.14 -10.07 -30.97
N GLY A 79 -2.96 -11.36 -30.67
CA GLY A 79 -1.67 -11.93 -30.28
C GLY A 79 -1.25 -11.69 -28.84
N LYS A 80 -2.09 -11.04 -28.03
CA LYS A 80 -1.86 -10.81 -26.59
C LYS A 80 -2.76 -11.73 -25.78
N LEU A 81 -2.16 -12.38 -24.77
CA LEU A 81 -2.92 -13.16 -23.78
C LEU A 81 -3.65 -12.20 -22.84
N ILE A 82 -4.97 -12.32 -22.81
CA ILE A 82 -5.86 -11.59 -21.90
C ILE A 82 -6.31 -12.56 -20.81
N LYS A 83 -6.09 -12.17 -19.58
CA LYS A 83 -6.47 -12.96 -18.41
C LYS A 83 -7.96 -12.80 -18.12
N GLY A 84 -8.66 -13.93 -17.94
CA GLY A 84 -10.06 -13.95 -17.54
C GLY A 84 -10.24 -13.73 -16.03
N THR A 85 -11.52 -13.63 -15.61
CA THR A 85 -11.82 -13.39 -14.19
C THR A 85 -11.41 -14.56 -13.28
N LYS A 86 -11.30 -15.79 -13.81
CA LYS A 86 -10.79 -16.97 -13.10
C LYS A 86 -9.38 -16.78 -12.57
N SER A 87 -8.50 -16.11 -13.33
CA SER A 87 -7.15 -15.78 -12.89
C SER A 87 -7.13 -14.93 -11.62
N LEU A 88 -8.13 -14.06 -11.40
CA LEU A 88 -8.28 -13.31 -10.14
C LEU A 88 -8.76 -14.20 -8.98
N VAL A 89 -9.67 -15.12 -9.27
CA VAL A 89 -10.15 -16.08 -8.25
C VAL A 89 -9.02 -17.00 -7.80
N GLU A 90 -8.15 -17.43 -8.69
CA GLU A 90 -6.98 -18.25 -8.38
C GLU A 90 -6.05 -17.60 -7.36
N LEU A 91 -6.02 -16.26 -7.28
CA LEU A 91 -5.23 -15.53 -6.28
C LEU A 91 -5.76 -15.70 -4.84
N THR A 92 -6.98 -16.23 -4.67
CA THR A 92 -7.54 -16.51 -3.33
C THR A 92 -7.17 -17.90 -2.81
N PHE A 93 -6.62 -18.77 -3.66
CA PHE A 93 -6.25 -20.13 -3.29
C PHE A 93 -4.73 -20.26 -3.02
N PRO A 94 -4.34 -21.22 -2.16
CA PRO A 94 -2.94 -21.54 -1.96
C PRO A 94 -2.26 -21.89 -3.28
N SER A 95 -1.09 -21.33 -3.51
CA SER A 95 -0.32 -21.55 -4.74
C SER A 95 1.16 -21.75 -4.41
N GLU A 96 1.84 -22.64 -5.16
CA GLU A 96 3.26 -22.89 -5.00
C GLU A 96 4.15 -21.65 -5.26
N ALA A 97 3.62 -20.68 -6.00
CA ALA A 97 4.32 -19.41 -6.25
C ALA A 97 4.30 -18.46 -5.05
N GLY A 98 3.46 -18.73 -4.03
CA GLY A 98 3.41 -17.94 -2.81
C GLY A 98 4.53 -18.28 -1.82
N ALA A 99 4.70 -17.42 -0.81
CA ALA A 99 5.70 -17.58 0.25
C ALA A 99 5.56 -18.88 1.05
N ASN A 100 4.37 -19.48 1.03
CA ASN A 100 4.04 -20.76 1.63
C ASN A 100 3.01 -21.47 0.77
N SER A 101 3.25 -22.74 0.45
CA SER A 101 2.28 -23.59 -0.28
C SER A 101 0.93 -23.77 0.43
N LYS A 102 0.78 -23.27 1.66
CA LYS A 102 -0.45 -23.34 2.47
C LYS A 102 -1.26 -22.05 2.46
N ASN A 103 -0.71 -20.95 1.95
CA ASN A 103 -1.37 -19.64 1.95
C ASN A 103 -1.60 -19.12 0.53
N PRO A 104 -2.61 -18.28 0.31
CA PRO A 104 -2.74 -17.52 -0.92
C PRO A 104 -1.47 -16.73 -1.24
N PRO A 105 -1.17 -16.47 -2.51
CA PRO A 105 0.02 -15.72 -2.90
C PRO A 105 -0.08 -14.27 -2.46
N MET A 106 1.06 -13.68 -2.11
CA MET A 106 1.15 -12.25 -1.91
C MET A 106 1.10 -11.54 -3.25
N CYS A 107 0.28 -10.51 -3.36
CA CYS A 107 0.03 -9.77 -4.58
C CYS A 107 0.42 -8.30 -4.43
N LEU A 108 0.81 -7.71 -5.55
CA LEU A 108 1.04 -6.28 -5.70
C LEU A 108 0.05 -5.74 -6.73
N PHE A 109 -0.86 -4.86 -6.29
CA PHE A 109 -1.63 -4.03 -7.19
C PHE A 109 -0.83 -2.76 -7.51
N THR A 110 -0.67 -2.44 -8.78
CA THR A 110 0.03 -1.23 -9.23
C THR A 110 -0.76 -0.50 -10.30
N TRP A 111 -0.87 0.82 -10.15
CA TRP A 111 -1.47 1.72 -11.14
C TRP A 111 -0.78 3.08 -11.12
N GLY A 112 0.04 3.33 -12.13
CA GLY A 112 0.89 4.51 -12.17
C GLY A 112 1.89 4.55 -11.00
N LYS A 113 1.75 5.53 -10.13
CA LYS A 113 2.58 5.65 -8.90
C LYS A 113 1.96 4.95 -7.69
N PHE A 114 0.71 4.51 -7.79
CA PHE A 114 0.04 3.83 -6.70
C PHE A 114 0.44 2.35 -6.67
N ASN A 115 0.86 1.89 -5.50
CA ASN A 115 1.23 0.50 -5.25
C ASN A 115 0.58 0.03 -3.95
N PHE A 116 -0.07 -1.12 -3.98
CA PHE A 116 -0.64 -1.76 -2.79
C PHE A 116 -0.20 -3.21 -2.72
N LYS A 117 0.50 -3.57 -1.65
CA LYS A 117 1.00 -4.92 -1.40
C LYS A 117 0.14 -5.62 -0.36
N GLY A 118 -0.38 -6.80 -0.70
CA GLY A 118 -1.28 -7.51 0.19
C GLY A 118 -1.68 -8.88 -0.31
N TYR A 119 -2.62 -9.49 0.40
CA TYR A 119 -3.25 -10.74 0.02
C TYR A 119 -4.66 -10.47 -0.47
N VAL A 120 -5.08 -11.17 -1.51
CA VAL A 120 -6.48 -11.12 -1.96
C VAL A 120 -7.33 -11.80 -0.90
N GLU A 121 -8.27 -11.06 -0.32
CA GLU A 121 -9.17 -11.55 0.73
C GLU A 121 -10.50 -11.96 0.14
N LYS A 122 -10.98 -11.20 -0.85
CA LYS A 122 -12.29 -11.42 -1.47
C LYS A 122 -12.29 -11.03 -2.93
N VAL A 123 -12.97 -11.83 -3.76
CA VAL A 123 -13.24 -11.55 -5.17
C VAL A 123 -14.74 -11.72 -5.39
N ASP A 124 -15.45 -10.63 -5.59
CA ASP A 124 -16.86 -10.63 -5.94
C ASP A 124 -16.99 -10.48 -7.46
N GLN A 125 -17.66 -11.42 -8.11
CA GLN A 125 -17.89 -11.40 -9.55
C GLN A 125 -19.36 -11.22 -9.85
N LYS A 126 -19.69 -10.25 -10.70
CA LYS A 126 -21.06 -10.04 -11.19
C LYS A 126 -21.03 -10.08 -12.71
N PHE A 127 -21.62 -11.13 -13.28
CA PHE A 127 -21.77 -11.27 -14.73
C PHE A 127 -23.02 -10.53 -15.19
N THR A 128 -22.86 -9.65 -16.18
CA THR A 128 -23.92 -8.69 -16.58
C THR A 128 -24.35 -8.82 -18.03
N MET A 129 -23.62 -9.57 -18.85
CA MET A 129 -23.94 -9.78 -20.26
C MET A 129 -23.59 -11.21 -20.69
N PHE A 130 -24.47 -11.81 -21.46
CA PHE A 130 -24.35 -13.20 -21.91
C PHE A 130 -24.64 -13.28 -23.40
N LEU A 131 -23.99 -14.20 -24.09
CA LEU A 131 -24.37 -14.59 -25.46
C LEU A 131 -25.64 -15.43 -25.44
N SER A 132 -26.22 -15.69 -26.62
CA SER A 132 -27.44 -16.50 -26.78
C SER A 132 -27.30 -17.95 -26.32
N ASP A 133 -26.06 -18.45 -26.25
CA ASP A 133 -25.70 -19.78 -25.75
C ASP A 133 -25.41 -19.81 -24.22
N GLY A 134 -25.56 -18.68 -23.54
CA GLY A 134 -25.35 -18.53 -22.09
C GLY A 134 -23.93 -18.29 -21.68
N ILE A 135 -22.97 -18.09 -22.60
CA ILE A 135 -21.60 -17.74 -22.28
C ILE A 135 -21.54 -16.30 -21.78
N PRO A 136 -20.98 -16.04 -20.58
CA PRO A 136 -20.82 -14.68 -20.07
C PRO A 136 -19.68 -13.97 -20.79
N VAL A 137 -19.95 -12.75 -21.26
CA VAL A 137 -18.99 -11.92 -22.00
C VAL A 137 -18.69 -10.58 -21.31
N ARG A 138 -19.42 -10.24 -20.24
CA ARG A 138 -19.12 -9.06 -19.43
C ARG A 138 -19.26 -9.35 -17.96
N ALA A 139 -18.27 -8.93 -17.20
CA ALA A 139 -18.27 -9.06 -15.75
C ALA A 139 -17.72 -7.82 -15.08
N THR A 140 -18.29 -7.50 -13.92
CA THR A 140 -17.71 -6.56 -12.97
C THR A 140 -17.13 -7.36 -11.81
N VAL A 141 -15.86 -7.16 -11.51
CA VAL A 141 -15.14 -7.87 -10.45
C VAL A 141 -14.67 -6.87 -9.40
N THR A 142 -15.18 -7.03 -8.18
CA THR A 142 -14.68 -6.27 -7.03
C THR A 142 -13.63 -7.09 -6.30
N LEU A 143 -12.39 -6.59 -6.33
CA LEU A 143 -11.25 -7.18 -5.66
C LEU A 143 -11.02 -6.47 -4.32
N THR A 144 -11.01 -7.22 -3.22
CA THR A 144 -10.66 -6.71 -1.90
C THR A 144 -9.36 -7.34 -1.44
N MET A 145 -8.39 -6.52 -1.06
CA MET A 145 -7.09 -6.97 -0.58
C MET A 145 -6.84 -6.49 0.85
N ARG A 146 -6.29 -7.39 1.66
CA ARG A 146 -5.79 -7.05 3.01
C ARG A 146 -4.30 -6.75 2.93
N PRO A 147 -3.79 -5.70 3.62
CA PRO A 147 -2.38 -5.34 3.57
C PRO A 147 -1.48 -6.44 4.14
N ALA A 148 -0.36 -6.71 3.46
CA ALA A 148 0.68 -7.61 3.94
C ALA A 148 1.78 -6.88 4.70
N VAL A 149 1.74 -5.55 4.74
CA VAL A 149 2.73 -4.68 5.33
C VAL A 149 2.11 -3.82 6.43
N THR A 150 2.95 -3.37 7.34
CA THR A 150 2.51 -2.45 8.40
C THR A 150 2.11 -1.09 7.83
N ALA A 151 1.34 -0.30 8.62
CA ALA A 151 0.99 1.06 8.24
C ALA A 151 2.21 1.93 7.95
N GLN A 152 3.31 1.75 8.70
CA GLN A 152 4.57 2.48 8.51
C GLN A 152 5.24 2.15 7.17
N GLU A 153 5.29 0.86 6.80
CA GLU A 153 5.84 0.44 5.50
C GLU A 153 4.99 0.97 4.34
N MET A 154 3.66 0.96 4.49
CA MET A 154 2.76 1.52 3.49
C MET A 154 2.91 3.04 3.33
N LEU A 155 3.14 3.78 4.40
CA LEU A 155 3.43 5.21 4.35
C LEU A 155 4.74 5.49 3.61
N LYS A 156 5.80 4.69 3.85
CA LYS A 156 7.05 4.75 3.10
C LYS A 156 6.85 4.46 1.60
N LEU A 157 6.07 3.44 1.26
CA LEU A 157 5.75 3.10 -0.14
C LEU A 157 4.95 4.19 -0.86
N LYS A 158 4.13 4.96 -0.14
CA LYS A 158 3.37 6.09 -0.68
C LYS A 158 4.20 7.38 -0.80
N GLY A 159 5.45 7.37 -0.33
CA GLY A 159 6.25 8.59 -0.22
C GLY A 159 5.69 9.60 0.78
N ALA A 160 4.68 9.19 1.57
CA ALA A 160 4.25 9.94 2.73
C ALA A 160 5.27 9.68 3.83
N GLU A 161 5.99 10.70 4.24
CA GLU A 161 6.84 10.58 5.42
C GLU A 161 5.97 10.14 6.61
N ALA A 162 6.45 9.13 7.36
CA ALA A 162 5.85 8.77 8.63
C ALA A 162 5.66 10.05 9.46
N CYS A 163 4.60 10.11 10.27
CA CYS A 163 4.44 11.21 11.21
C CYS A 163 5.67 11.23 12.10
N ARG A 164 6.68 12.00 11.71
CA ARG A 164 7.87 12.22 12.50
C ARG A 164 7.45 12.99 13.74
N LYS A 165 7.94 12.61 14.90
CA LYS A 165 7.78 13.43 16.07
C LYS A 165 8.28 14.83 15.74
N VAL A 166 7.53 15.82 16.13
CA VAL A 166 7.96 17.22 15.97
C VAL A 166 8.17 17.83 17.34
N ARG A 167 9.24 18.64 17.47
CA ARG A 167 9.54 19.38 18.69
C ARG A 167 9.76 20.85 18.36
N VAL A 168 9.23 21.72 19.18
CA VAL A 168 9.51 23.17 19.09
C VAL A 168 10.75 23.46 19.90
N VAL A 169 11.74 24.08 19.29
CA VAL A 169 13.02 24.47 19.93
C VAL A 169 12.77 25.57 20.95
N LYS A 170 13.22 25.35 22.17
CA LYS A 170 13.24 26.37 23.23
C LYS A 170 14.62 26.93 23.42
N GLU A 171 14.70 28.08 24.04
CA GLU A 171 15.98 28.73 24.38
C GLU A 171 16.84 27.80 25.24
N GLY A 172 18.10 27.62 24.86
CA GLY A 172 19.08 26.80 25.56
C GLY A 172 18.96 25.28 25.32
N GLU A 173 18.04 24.83 24.48
CA GLU A 173 17.89 23.40 24.14
C GLU A 173 18.90 22.95 23.09
N ARG A 174 19.93 22.24 23.51
CA ARG A 174 20.92 21.64 22.62
C ARG A 174 20.38 20.35 21.99
N LEU A 175 20.89 20.03 20.79
CA LEU A 175 20.45 18.83 20.04
C LEU A 175 20.70 17.50 20.79
N ASP A 176 21.77 17.42 21.57
CA ASP A 176 22.08 16.25 22.38
C ASP A 176 21.07 16.03 23.51
N PHE A 177 20.55 17.10 24.13
CA PHE A 177 19.46 17.01 25.10
C PHE A 177 18.16 16.56 24.44
N ILE A 178 17.84 17.15 23.28
CA ILE A 178 16.65 16.75 22.52
C ILE A 178 16.74 15.27 22.11
N ALA A 179 17.89 14.80 21.63
CA ALA A 179 18.11 13.40 21.29
C ALA A 179 18.01 12.48 22.51
N SER A 180 18.49 12.91 23.67
CA SER A 180 18.36 12.14 24.90
C SER A 180 16.91 11.99 25.34
N GLU A 181 16.12 13.06 25.25
CA GLU A 181 14.70 13.03 25.65
C GLU A 181 13.83 12.25 24.66
N GLU A 182 13.96 12.49 23.36
CA GLU A 182 13.08 11.96 22.34
C GLU A 182 13.49 10.57 21.83
N LEU A 183 14.82 10.36 21.64
CA LEU A 183 15.39 9.11 21.10
C LEU A 183 16.02 8.23 22.15
N LYS A 184 16.02 8.64 23.43
CA LYS A 184 16.66 7.93 24.55
C LYS A 184 18.16 7.67 24.34
N ASN A 185 18.78 8.39 23.42
CA ASN A 185 20.20 8.28 23.12
C ASN A 185 20.77 9.64 22.67
N PRO A 186 21.60 10.31 23.48
CA PRO A 186 22.16 11.61 23.16
C PRO A 186 23.10 11.58 21.94
N LEU A 187 23.67 10.42 21.58
CA LEU A 187 24.57 10.30 20.41
C LEU A 187 23.83 10.45 19.08
N LEU A 188 22.50 10.33 19.06
CA LEU A 188 21.69 10.48 17.86
C LEU A 188 21.39 11.94 17.48
N TRP A 189 22.01 12.91 18.14
CA TRP A 189 21.86 14.33 17.78
C TRP A 189 22.20 14.64 16.32
N ARG A 190 23.14 13.87 15.71
CA ARG A 190 23.50 14.01 14.30
C ARG A 190 22.36 13.67 13.37
N ALA A 191 21.60 12.62 13.68
CA ALA A 191 20.42 12.24 12.91
C ALA A 191 19.35 13.34 12.93
N ILE A 192 19.17 14.01 14.08
CA ILE A 192 18.28 15.18 14.19
C ILE A 192 18.81 16.34 13.34
N ALA A 193 20.11 16.62 13.38
CA ALA A 193 20.73 17.69 12.60
C ALA A 193 20.55 17.47 11.10
N GLU A 194 20.83 16.26 10.61
CA GLU A 194 20.66 15.88 9.20
C GLU A 194 19.20 15.94 8.76
N ALA A 195 18.27 15.44 9.58
CA ALA A 195 16.84 15.45 9.26
C ALA A 195 16.24 16.86 9.16
N ASN A 196 16.94 17.88 9.71
CA ASN A 196 16.47 19.26 9.76
C ASN A 196 17.39 20.25 9.03
N ASP A 197 18.35 19.78 8.26
CA ASP A 197 19.30 20.59 7.50
C ASP A 197 20.01 21.66 8.38
N ILE A 198 20.44 21.27 9.61
CA ILE A 198 21.15 22.14 10.52
C ILE A 198 22.63 22.16 10.14
N ALA A 199 23.06 23.24 9.50
CA ALA A 199 24.43 23.39 8.99
C ALA A 199 25.50 23.49 10.10
N ASP A 200 25.18 24.13 11.22
CA ASP A 200 26.07 24.25 12.38
C ASP A 200 25.41 23.74 13.66
N PRO A 201 25.52 22.44 13.92
CA PRO A 201 24.89 21.81 15.10
C PRO A 201 25.55 22.23 16.43
N PHE A 202 26.80 22.75 16.41
CA PHE A 202 27.52 23.12 17.63
C PHE A 202 27.09 24.49 18.16
N ASN A 203 26.63 25.38 17.28
CA ASN A 203 26.08 26.69 17.62
C ASN A 203 24.53 26.68 17.68
N PHE A 204 23.90 25.50 17.66
CA PHE A 204 22.46 25.35 17.80
C PHE A 204 22.04 25.21 19.28
N PRO A 205 20.95 25.90 19.72
CA PRO A 205 20.13 26.82 18.94
C PRO A 205 20.69 28.24 18.92
N GLY A 206 20.73 28.84 17.74
CA GLY A 206 20.92 30.29 17.61
C GLY A 206 19.61 31.06 17.89
N PRO A 207 19.65 32.40 17.98
CA PRO A 207 18.46 33.22 18.21
C PRO A 207 17.34 32.99 17.16
N GLN A 208 17.73 32.66 15.92
CA GLN A 208 16.81 32.37 14.82
C GLN A 208 16.17 30.98 14.87
N ASP A 209 16.72 30.08 15.70
CA ASP A 209 16.21 28.70 15.81
C ASP A 209 15.17 28.55 16.94
N ILE A 210 15.03 29.55 17.80
CA ILE A 210 14.04 29.54 18.88
C ILE A 210 12.64 29.59 18.27
N GLY A 211 11.79 28.63 18.63
CA GLY A 211 10.46 28.46 18.03
C GLY A 211 10.43 27.67 16.73
N ARG A 212 11.59 27.31 16.18
CA ARG A 212 11.67 26.42 15.01
C ARG A 212 11.11 25.03 15.36
N ILE A 213 10.42 24.45 14.41
CA ILE A 213 9.92 23.07 14.53
C ILE A 213 10.99 22.13 14.00
N LEU A 214 11.47 21.23 14.85
CA LEU A 214 12.38 20.14 14.47
C LEU A 214 11.59 18.86 14.21
N ILE A 215 12.01 18.15 13.18
CA ILE A 215 11.61 16.79 12.88
C ILE A 215 12.53 15.84 13.64
N ILE A 216 11.97 14.99 14.47
CA ILE A 216 12.72 13.97 15.21
C ILE A 216 12.65 12.67 14.42
N PRO A 217 13.76 12.15 13.87
CA PRO A 217 13.79 10.86 13.19
C PRO A 217 13.52 9.72 14.19
N ASP A 218 13.00 8.61 13.68
CA ASP A 218 12.77 7.38 14.46
C ASP A 218 14.08 6.64 14.77
#